data_7470e24242d897b18663f25b0aae6234
#
_entry.id   7470e24242d897b18663f25b0aae6234
#
_cell.length_a   1.000
_cell.length_b   1.000
_cell.length_c   1.000
_cell.angle_alpha   90.00
_cell.angle_beta   90.00
_cell.angle_gamma   90.00
#
_symmetry.space_group_name_H-M   'P 1'
#
loop_
_entity.id
_entity.type
_entity.pdbx_description
1 polymer ?
#
loop_
_entity_poly.entity_id
_entity_poly.type
_entity_poly.pdbx_seq_one_letter_code
_entity_poly.pdbx_strand_id
1 'polypeptide(L)'
;MSMIRNFVAKALWRNGAADDAKKKPKSAFGGYRKRTMTARQLVGGMASLVPETGTLYQVWLKHDIDPGFREELMLAVSKLNDCRYCTWGHHEWAHMLGVPDEELAHVEQMDPRGLDRKKWTAISYVRALVSADFGPVDEKLQGEMEAKYSAHEIKEIKMIAKVMDIGNRGANTWDAMLSRLRGTPAADSHLLDEVVLSGAFLITAPPVLYFLSRATKRP
;
A
#
# COMPACT_ATOMS: atom_id res chain seq x y z
N MET A 1 -12.55 15.28 -16.19
CA MET A 1 -11.98 14.43 -17.27
C MET A 1 -10.47 14.59 -17.46
N SER A 2 -9.85 15.75 -17.19
CA SER A 2 -8.39 15.93 -17.38
C SER A 2 -7.53 15.13 -16.38
N MET A 3 -8.00 14.94 -15.15
CA MET A 3 -7.22 14.29 -14.07
C MET A 3 -7.12 12.76 -14.24
N ILE A 4 -8.22 12.11 -14.66
CA ILE A 4 -8.20 10.66 -14.98
C ILE A 4 -7.31 10.43 -16.21
N ARG A 5 -7.40 11.32 -17.22
CA ARG A 5 -6.55 11.27 -18.41
C ARG A 5 -5.08 11.51 -18.05
N ASN A 6 -4.81 12.44 -17.12
CA ASN A 6 -3.46 12.70 -16.61
C ASN A 6 -2.95 11.58 -15.69
N PHE A 7 -3.83 10.92 -14.92
CA PHE A 7 -3.47 9.74 -14.12
C PHE A 7 -3.17 8.55 -15.01
N VAL A 8 -4.06 8.23 -15.95
CA VAL A 8 -3.84 7.14 -16.91
C VAL A 8 -2.61 7.44 -17.76
N ALA A 9 -2.42 8.68 -18.21
CA ALA A 9 -1.21 9.09 -18.92
C ALA A 9 0.04 9.08 -18.03
N LYS A 10 -0.04 9.55 -16.77
CA LYS A 10 1.06 9.45 -15.80
C LYS A 10 1.33 8.01 -15.37
N ALA A 11 0.29 7.19 -15.18
CA ALA A 11 0.43 5.77 -14.82
C ALA A 11 0.95 4.92 -16.00
N LEU A 12 0.52 5.22 -17.23
CA LEU A 12 0.90 4.47 -18.42
C LEU A 12 2.16 5.03 -19.12
N TRP A 13 2.44 6.33 -18.99
CA TRP A 13 3.45 6.98 -19.86
C TRP A 13 4.54 7.77 -19.14
N ARG A 14 4.50 7.92 -17.82
CA ARG A 14 5.55 8.70 -17.17
C ARG A 14 6.85 7.91 -17.06
N ASN A 15 7.88 8.42 -17.77
CA ASN A 15 9.28 7.98 -17.77
C ASN A 15 9.99 8.05 -16.39
N GLY A 16 9.25 8.19 -15.28
CA GLY A 16 9.79 8.14 -13.91
C GLY A 16 10.53 6.85 -13.60
N ALA A 17 10.13 5.74 -14.23
CA ALA A 17 10.87 4.47 -14.12
C ALA A 17 12.25 4.55 -14.84
N ALA A 18 12.44 5.45 -15.79
CA ALA A 18 13.70 5.62 -16.49
C ALA A 18 14.68 6.53 -15.74
N ASP A 19 14.18 7.54 -15.01
CA ASP A 19 15.03 8.45 -14.22
C ASP A 19 15.43 7.85 -12.88
N ASP A 20 14.53 7.10 -12.21
CA ASP A 20 14.86 6.31 -11.02
C ASP A 20 15.77 5.12 -11.33
N ALA A 21 15.68 4.54 -12.53
CA ALA A 21 16.59 3.49 -12.98
C ALA A 21 18.03 3.98 -13.13
N LYS A 22 18.26 5.28 -13.32
CA LYS A 22 19.62 5.87 -13.40
C LYS A 22 20.26 6.13 -12.04
N LYS A 23 19.48 6.17 -10.95
CA LYS A 23 19.96 6.43 -9.58
C LYS A 23 20.15 5.19 -8.71
N LYS A 24 19.60 4.04 -9.08
CA LYS A 24 19.80 2.77 -8.34
C LYS A 24 21.00 2.01 -8.92
N PRO A 25 21.89 1.43 -8.08
CA PRO A 25 22.99 0.63 -8.58
C PRO A 25 22.43 -0.49 -9.45
N LYS A 26 22.96 -0.63 -10.67
CA LYS A 26 22.63 -1.73 -11.59
C LYS A 26 22.93 -3.04 -10.86
N SER A 27 21.90 -3.75 -10.38
CA SER A 27 22.09 -5.11 -9.91
C SER A 27 22.42 -5.99 -11.11
N ALA A 28 23.28 -6.97 -10.91
CA ALA A 28 23.68 -7.97 -11.93
C ALA A 28 22.48 -8.74 -12.52
N PHE A 29 21.29 -8.59 -11.94
CA PHE A 29 20.02 -9.14 -12.40
C PHE A 29 19.04 -7.97 -12.61
N GLY A 30 19.04 -7.39 -13.81
CA GLY A 30 18.06 -6.38 -14.23
C GLY A 30 16.66 -6.98 -14.31
N GLY A 31 15.87 -6.98 -13.21
CA GLY A 31 14.54 -7.54 -13.16
C GLY A 31 13.59 -6.71 -12.29
N TYR A 32 12.31 -6.89 -12.49
CA TYR A 32 11.24 -6.39 -11.65
C TYR A 32 11.42 -6.87 -10.20
N ARG A 33 11.36 -5.97 -9.21
CA ARG A 33 11.73 -6.25 -7.81
C ARG A 33 10.60 -6.07 -6.80
N LYS A 34 9.41 -5.71 -7.25
CA LYS A 34 8.26 -5.49 -6.35
C LYS A 34 7.63 -6.83 -6.01
N ARG A 35 7.11 -6.95 -4.79
CA ARG A 35 6.35 -8.14 -4.36
C ARG A 35 5.08 -8.25 -5.19
N THR A 36 4.93 -9.33 -5.94
CA THR A 36 3.73 -9.69 -6.69
C THR A 36 2.87 -10.68 -5.91
N MET A 37 1.75 -11.07 -6.46
CA MET A 37 0.92 -12.17 -5.94
C MET A 37 0.30 -12.98 -7.06
N THR A 38 -0.03 -14.23 -6.77
CA THR A 38 -0.80 -15.10 -7.63
C THR A 38 -2.31 -14.90 -7.43
N ALA A 39 -3.12 -15.31 -8.40
CA ALA A 39 -4.58 -15.33 -8.26
C ALA A 39 -5.02 -16.18 -7.05
N ARG A 40 -4.35 -17.31 -6.79
CA ARG A 40 -4.59 -18.14 -5.60
C ARG A 40 -4.32 -17.38 -4.30
N GLN A 41 -3.23 -16.62 -4.23
CA GLN A 41 -2.90 -15.80 -3.07
C GLN A 41 -3.92 -14.68 -2.87
N LEU A 42 -4.41 -14.05 -3.94
CA LEU A 42 -5.49 -13.07 -3.86
C LEU A 42 -6.76 -13.70 -3.26
N VAL A 43 -7.21 -14.83 -3.80
CA VAL A 43 -8.39 -15.53 -3.28
C VAL A 43 -8.20 -15.94 -1.82
N GLY A 44 -7.05 -16.51 -1.47
CA GLY A 44 -6.72 -16.88 -0.08
C GLY A 44 -6.66 -15.67 0.85
N GLY A 45 -6.05 -14.57 0.39
CA GLY A 45 -6.01 -13.30 1.11
C GLY A 45 -7.42 -12.76 1.38
N MET A 46 -8.25 -12.67 0.35
CA MET A 46 -9.65 -12.22 0.49
C MET A 46 -10.46 -13.15 1.41
N ALA A 47 -10.33 -14.46 1.24
CA ALA A 47 -11.01 -15.44 2.11
C ALA A 47 -10.60 -15.29 3.58
N SER A 48 -9.34 -14.96 3.84
CA SER A 48 -8.84 -14.73 5.20
C SER A 48 -9.38 -13.45 5.87
N LEU A 49 -10.03 -12.55 5.13
CA LEU A 49 -10.69 -11.37 5.66
C LEU A 49 -12.16 -11.66 6.07
N VAL A 50 -12.77 -12.73 5.54
CA VAL A 50 -14.17 -13.06 5.80
C VAL A 50 -14.48 -13.24 7.29
N PRO A 51 -13.71 -14.01 8.08
CA PRO A 51 -13.96 -14.13 9.51
C PRO A 51 -13.69 -12.83 10.30
N GLU A 52 -13.00 -11.87 9.68
CA GLU A 52 -12.61 -10.60 10.28
C GLU A 52 -13.50 -9.42 9.83
N THR A 53 -14.67 -9.69 9.24
CA THR A 53 -15.59 -8.66 8.74
C THR A 53 -16.01 -7.66 9.83
N GLY A 54 -16.10 -8.09 11.09
CA GLY A 54 -16.34 -7.19 12.23
C GLY A 54 -15.23 -6.16 12.40
N THR A 55 -13.98 -6.57 12.32
CA THR A 55 -12.81 -5.68 12.40
C THR A 55 -12.75 -4.75 11.18
N LEU A 56 -13.06 -5.25 9.98
CA LEU A 56 -13.17 -4.41 8.79
C LEU A 56 -14.23 -3.32 8.97
N TYR A 57 -15.40 -3.67 9.50
CA TYR A 57 -16.46 -2.71 9.78
C TYR A 57 -16.02 -1.63 10.78
N GLN A 58 -15.32 -2.02 11.85
CA GLN A 58 -14.80 -1.10 12.86
C GLN A 58 -13.81 -0.10 12.25
N VAL A 59 -12.82 -0.59 11.50
CA VAL A 59 -11.78 0.25 10.89
C VAL A 59 -12.33 1.23 9.85
N TRP A 60 -13.21 0.75 8.94
CA TRP A 60 -13.59 1.55 7.76
C TRP A 60 -14.93 2.29 7.89
N LEU A 61 -15.85 1.81 8.73
CA LEU A 61 -17.18 2.38 8.86
C LEU A 61 -17.45 3.02 10.22
N LYS A 62 -16.92 2.46 11.31
CA LYS A 62 -17.01 3.11 12.63
C LYS A 62 -15.89 4.11 12.89
N HIS A 63 -14.76 3.96 12.21
CA HIS A 63 -13.57 4.80 12.40
C HIS A 63 -13.02 4.75 13.84
N ASP A 64 -12.97 3.56 14.44
CA ASP A 64 -12.40 3.37 15.79
C ASP A 64 -10.91 3.78 15.80
N ILE A 65 -10.19 3.57 14.68
CA ILE A 65 -8.90 4.23 14.40
C ILE A 65 -9.16 5.53 13.61
N ASP A 66 -8.49 6.60 13.98
CA ASP A 66 -8.55 7.87 13.25
C ASP A 66 -8.30 7.67 11.75
N PRO A 67 -9.17 8.19 10.87
CA PRO A 67 -9.05 7.98 9.43
C PRO A 67 -7.72 8.50 8.83
N GLY A 68 -7.20 9.63 9.31
CA GLY A 68 -5.91 10.16 8.86
C GLY A 68 -4.77 9.22 9.24
N PHE A 69 -4.76 8.77 10.49
CA PHE A 69 -3.77 7.81 10.98
C PHE A 69 -3.86 6.45 10.26
N ARG A 70 -5.06 5.99 9.93
CA ARG A 70 -5.24 4.81 9.08
C ARG A 70 -4.53 4.95 7.73
N GLU A 71 -4.69 6.10 7.06
CA GLU A 71 -4.04 6.37 5.78
C GLU A 71 -2.51 6.45 5.92
N GLU A 72 -1.98 6.98 7.04
CA GLU A 72 -0.54 6.96 7.33
C GLU A 72 0.01 5.54 7.44
N LEU A 73 -0.72 4.62 8.12
CA LEU A 73 -0.35 3.20 8.20
C LEU A 73 -0.36 2.54 6.81
N MET A 74 -1.39 2.84 6.00
CA MET A 74 -1.51 2.34 4.63
C MET A 74 -0.40 2.88 3.73
N LEU A 75 -0.04 4.15 3.88
CA LEU A 75 1.08 4.80 3.18
C LEU A 75 2.41 4.12 3.53
N ALA A 76 2.66 3.86 4.81
CA ALA A 76 3.87 3.19 5.28
C ALA A 76 4.04 1.77 4.69
N VAL A 77 2.95 1.00 4.60
CA VAL A 77 2.96 -0.32 3.95
C VAL A 77 3.14 -0.20 2.44
N SER A 78 2.52 0.81 1.82
CA SER A 78 2.65 1.05 0.37
C SER A 78 4.08 1.41 -0.04
N LYS A 79 4.77 2.20 0.78
CA LYS A 79 6.19 2.52 0.60
C LYS A 79 7.08 1.29 0.78
N LEU A 80 6.78 0.43 1.75
CA LEU A 80 7.51 -0.82 1.97
C LEU A 80 7.41 -1.75 0.75
N ASN A 81 6.20 -1.91 0.21
CA ASN A 81 5.92 -2.78 -0.93
C ASN A 81 6.26 -2.13 -2.30
N ASP A 82 6.77 -0.89 -2.31
CA ASP A 82 7.07 -0.10 -3.53
C ASP A 82 5.87 -0.02 -4.49
N CYS A 83 4.64 0.11 -3.93
CA CYS A 83 3.42 0.27 -4.72
C CYS A 83 3.18 1.74 -5.05
N ARG A 84 3.59 2.19 -6.23
CA ARG A 84 3.48 3.60 -6.66
C ARG A 84 2.04 4.14 -6.69
N TYR A 85 1.06 3.31 -7.07
CA TYR A 85 -0.36 3.70 -7.11
C TYR A 85 -0.92 3.89 -5.72
N CYS A 86 -0.60 2.92 -4.84
CA CYS A 86 -1.07 2.92 -3.46
C CYS A 86 -0.40 4.07 -2.68
N THR A 87 0.92 4.27 -2.84
CA THR A 87 1.64 5.39 -2.22
C THR A 87 0.99 6.72 -2.58
N TRP A 88 0.77 6.95 -3.88
CA TRP A 88 0.11 8.18 -4.32
C TRP A 88 -1.32 8.29 -3.76
N GLY A 89 -2.11 7.25 -3.85
CA GLY A 89 -3.51 7.27 -3.43
C GLY A 89 -3.67 7.54 -1.93
N HIS A 90 -2.89 6.85 -1.08
CA HIS A 90 -2.96 7.02 0.37
C HIS A 90 -2.34 8.33 0.85
N HIS A 91 -1.33 8.86 0.15
CA HIS A 91 -0.84 10.22 0.39
C HIS A 91 -1.95 11.25 0.16
N GLU A 92 -2.62 11.23 -1.01
CA GLU A 92 -3.71 12.14 -1.33
C GLU A 92 -4.90 12.01 -0.36
N TRP A 93 -5.25 10.79 0.03
CA TRP A 93 -6.33 10.56 1.00
C TRP A 93 -5.98 11.09 2.40
N ALA A 94 -4.78 10.82 2.88
CA ALA A 94 -4.33 11.36 4.16
C ALA A 94 -4.34 12.90 4.15
N HIS A 95 -3.81 13.52 3.08
CA HIS A 95 -3.87 14.97 2.89
C HIS A 95 -5.32 15.51 2.94
N MET A 96 -6.27 14.87 2.25
CA MET A 96 -7.69 15.25 2.29
C MET A 96 -8.33 15.08 3.68
N LEU A 97 -7.81 14.19 4.50
CA LEU A 97 -8.24 13.98 5.89
C LEU A 97 -7.54 14.94 6.87
N GLY A 98 -6.71 15.85 6.36
CA GLY A 98 -6.07 16.90 7.14
C GLY A 98 -4.73 16.52 7.75
N VAL A 99 -4.13 15.39 7.34
CA VAL A 99 -2.75 15.06 7.75
C VAL A 99 -1.79 16.01 7.04
N PRO A 100 -0.89 16.70 7.77
CA PRO A 100 0.05 17.64 7.18
C PRO A 100 1.02 16.97 6.20
N ASP A 101 1.33 17.65 5.08
CA ASP A 101 2.29 17.15 4.08
C ASP A 101 3.67 16.86 4.67
N GLU A 102 4.10 17.66 5.67
CA GLU A 102 5.35 17.44 6.39
C GLU A 102 5.32 16.09 7.15
N GLU A 103 4.22 15.77 7.82
CA GLU A 103 4.04 14.50 8.53
C GLU A 103 4.04 13.33 7.55
N LEU A 104 3.34 13.46 6.41
CA LEU A 104 3.34 12.45 5.34
C LEU A 104 4.72 12.23 4.75
N ALA A 105 5.52 13.29 4.58
CA ALA A 105 6.91 13.17 4.12
C ALA A 105 7.76 12.37 5.11
N HIS A 106 7.57 12.54 6.43
CA HIS A 106 8.24 11.75 7.46
C HIS A 106 7.84 10.27 7.41
N VAL A 107 6.55 9.96 7.21
CA VAL A 107 6.08 8.58 7.00
C VAL A 107 6.74 7.95 5.78
N GLU A 108 6.76 8.66 4.66
CA GLU A 108 7.35 8.18 3.40
C GLU A 108 8.85 7.95 3.48
N GLN A 109 9.56 8.82 4.20
CA GLN A 109 11.01 8.75 4.37
C GLN A 109 11.44 7.83 5.52
N MET A 110 10.47 7.33 6.30
CA MET A 110 10.73 6.59 7.55
C MET A 110 11.59 7.39 8.52
N ASP A 111 11.26 8.65 8.67
CA ASP A 111 11.92 9.57 9.60
C ASP A 111 11.08 9.74 10.88
N PRO A 112 11.56 9.28 12.05
CA PRO A 112 10.80 9.36 13.30
C PRO A 112 10.67 10.79 13.84
N ARG A 113 11.48 11.74 13.39
CA ARG A 113 11.61 13.07 14.00
C ARG A 113 10.34 13.93 13.88
N GLY A 114 9.55 13.73 12.84
CA GLY A 114 8.30 14.46 12.62
C GLY A 114 7.05 13.73 13.09
N LEU A 115 7.18 12.59 13.78
CA LEU A 115 6.08 11.75 14.17
C LEU A 115 5.98 11.59 15.69
N ASP A 116 4.74 11.59 16.19
CA ASP A 116 4.48 11.18 17.57
C ASP A 116 4.99 9.75 17.81
N ARG A 117 5.54 9.52 19.01
CA ARG A 117 6.15 8.23 19.36
C ARG A 117 5.13 7.06 19.34
N LYS A 118 3.85 7.31 19.64
CA LYS A 118 2.79 6.30 19.55
C LYS A 118 2.57 5.92 18.09
N LYS A 119 2.39 6.91 17.21
CA LYS A 119 2.23 6.72 15.75
C LYS A 119 3.45 6.00 15.16
N TRP A 120 4.66 6.46 15.48
CA TRP A 120 5.90 5.85 14.98
C TRP A 120 6.01 4.36 15.33
N THR A 121 5.61 3.97 16.55
CA THR A 121 5.61 2.56 16.96
C THR A 121 4.68 1.73 16.06
N ALA A 122 3.47 2.21 15.79
CA ALA A 122 2.53 1.48 14.92
C ALA A 122 2.98 1.43 13.45
N ILE A 123 3.56 2.52 12.91
CA ILE A 123 4.14 2.57 11.57
C ILE A 123 5.27 1.54 11.44
N SER A 124 6.17 1.50 12.42
CA SER A 124 7.26 0.53 12.48
C SER A 124 6.73 -0.90 12.57
N TYR A 125 5.67 -1.11 13.35
CA TYR A 125 5.04 -2.40 13.57
C TYR A 125 4.38 -2.96 12.31
N VAL A 126 3.56 -2.17 11.60
CA VAL A 126 2.92 -2.65 10.36
C VAL A 126 3.95 -3.02 9.29
N ARG A 127 5.05 -2.27 9.22
CA ARG A 127 6.15 -2.59 8.30
C ARG A 127 6.88 -3.88 8.68
N ALA A 128 7.14 -4.09 9.97
CA ALA A 128 7.74 -5.33 10.48
C ALA A 128 6.84 -6.53 10.20
N LEU A 129 5.52 -6.43 10.47
CA LEU A 129 4.53 -7.47 10.16
C LEU A 129 4.54 -7.87 8.69
N VAL A 130 4.46 -6.88 7.80
CA VAL A 130 4.43 -7.13 6.35
C VAL A 130 5.78 -7.71 5.88
N SER A 131 6.91 -7.23 6.42
CA SER A 131 8.23 -7.79 6.12
C SER A 131 8.38 -9.24 6.56
N ALA A 132 7.71 -9.63 7.66
CA ALA A 132 7.69 -10.99 8.20
C ALA A 132 6.55 -11.86 7.60
N ASP A 133 5.88 -11.43 6.53
CA ASP A 133 4.69 -12.11 5.98
C ASP A 133 3.64 -12.45 7.07
N PHE A 134 3.39 -11.51 7.98
CA PHE A 134 2.50 -11.64 9.14
C PHE A 134 2.92 -12.74 10.15
N GLY A 135 4.17 -13.16 10.10
CA GLY A 135 4.81 -13.97 11.13
C GLY A 135 5.19 -13.16 12.37
N PRO A 136 5.94 -13.78 13.31
CA PRO A 136 6.41 -13.09 14.51
C PRO A 136 7.25 -11.87 14.18
N VAL A 137 7.01 -10.78 14.92
CA VAL A 137 7.87 -9.58 14.89
C VAL A 137 8.82 -9.60 16.09
N ASP A 138 9.80 -8.71 16.07
CA ASP A 138 10.73 -8.52 17.18
C ASP A 138 9.98 -8.32 18.53
N GLU A 139 10.39 -9.03 19.58
CA GLU A 139 9.72 -9.04 20.88
C GLU A 139 9.67 -7.65 21.53
N LYS A 140 10.72 -6.84 21.35
CA LYS A 140 10.77 -5.48 21.88
C LYS A 140 9.71 -4.61 21.19
N LEU A 141 9.61 -4.70 19.86
CA LEU A 141 8.61 -3.94 19.10
C LEU A 141 7.19 -4.41 19.45
N GLN A 142 6.97 -5.71 19.64
CA GLN A 142 5.69 -6.25 20.10
C GLN A 142 5.33 -5.69 21.50
N GLY A 143 6.26 -5.70 22.45
CA GLY A 143 6.05 -5.13 23.77
C GLY A 143 5.80 -3.61 23.75
N GLU A 144 6.48 -2.87 22.86
CA GLU A 144 6.21 -1.44 22.67
C GLU A 144 4.81 -1.16 22.12
N MET A 145 4.29 -2.03 21.25
CA MET A 145 2.91 -1.96 20.76
C MET A 145 1.91 -2.20 21.88
N GLU A 146 2.09 -3.27 22.65
CA GLU A 146 1.20 -3.64 23.75
C GLU A 146 1.19 -2.61 24.90
N ALA A 147 2.30 -1.89 25.08
CA ALA A 147 2.39 -0.79 26.05
C ALA A 147 1.63 0.47 25.63
N LYS A 148 1.39 0.68 24.32
CA LYS A 148 0.82 1.93 23.77
C LYS A 148 -0.58 1.78 23.18
N TYR A 149 -0.95 0.56 22.78
CA TYR A 149 -2.19 0.24 22.12
C TYR A 149 -2.91 -0.91 22.83
N SER A 150 -4.21 -0.80 22.94
CA SER A 150 -5.06 -1.90 23.42
C SER A 150 -5.00 -3.10 22.45
N ALA A 151 -5.34 -4.28 22.92
CA ALA A 151 -5.43 -5.48 22.08
C ALA A 151 -6.41 -5.28 20.91
N HIS A 152 -7.45 -4.48 21.10
CA HIS A 152 -8.41 -4.11 20.06
C HIS A 152 -7.76 -3.24 18.98
N GLU A 153 -7.10 -2.13 19.35
CA GLU A 153 -6.38 -1.27 18.41
C GLU A 153 -5.28 -2.03 17.65
N ILE A 154 -4.56 -2.92 18.33
CA ILE A 154 -3.53 -3.78 17.69
C ILE A 154 -4.17 -4.68 16.62
N LYS A 155 -5.34 -5.25 16.90
CA LYS A 155 -6.09 -6.08 15.94
C LYS A 155 -6.49 -5.26 14.71
N GLU A 156 -6.95 -4.05 14.89
CA GLU A 156 -7.32 -3.12 13.81
C GLU A 156 -6.10 -2.70 12.98
N ILE A 157 -4.98 -2.36 13.64
CA ILE A 157 -3.72 -1.99 12.97
C ILE A 157 -3.19 -3.17 12.13
N LYS A 158 -3.26 -4.40 12.65
CA LYS A 158 -2.93 -5.61 11.88
C LYS A 158 -3.84 -5.80 10.67
N MET A 159 -5.13 -5.52 10.81
CA MET A 159 -6.11 -5.59 9.74
C MET A 159 -5.78 -4.58 8.63
N ILE A 160 -5.46 -3.33 8.98
CA ILE A 160 -5.05 -2.31 8.03
C ILE A 160 -3.82 -2.77 7.23
N ALA A 161 -2.80 -3.27 7.92
CA ALA A 161 -1.59 -3.78 7.28
C ALA A 161 -1.89 -4.93 6.31
N LYS A 162 -2.76 -5.87 6.70
CA LYS A 162 -3.14 -7.03 5.90
C LYS A 162 -3.91 -6.64 4.63
N VAL A 163 -4.92 -5.78 4.75
CA VAL A 163 -5.68 -5.28 3.60
C VAL A 163 -4.75 -4.54 2.65
N MET A 164 -3.85 -3.72 3.20
CA MET A 164 -2.93 -2.94 2.38
C MET A 164 -1.89 -3.80 1.67
N ASP A 165 -1.33 -4.84 2.32
CA ASP A 165 -0.40 -5.76 1.67
C ASP A 165 -1.06 -6.49 0.49
N ILE A 166 -2.30 -6.98 0.66
CA ILE A 166 -3.08 -7.60 -0.43
C ILE A 166 -3.25 -6.61 -1.59
N GLY A 167 -3.70 -5.39 -1.31
CA GLY A 167 -3.91 -4.35 -2.32
C GLY A 167 -2.63 -3.97 -3.05
N ASN A 168 -1.54 -3.77 -2.32
CA ASN A 168 -0.23 -3.41 -2.88
C ASN A 168 0.32 -4.49 -3.80
N ARG A 169 0.27 -5.75 -3.38
CA ARG A 169 0.77 -6.87 -4.18
C ARG A 169 -0.07 -7.08 -5.42
N GLY A 170 -1.40 -6.89 -5.34
CA GLY A 170 -2.29 -6.90 -6.51
C GLY A 170 -1.92 -5.81 -7.52
N ALA A 171 -1.75 -4.57 -7.07
CA ALA A 171 -1.33 -3.44 -7.91
C ALA A 171 0.09 -3.62 -8.48
N ASN A 172 1.00 -4.22 -7.71
CA ASN A 172 2.34 -4.56 -8.19
C ASN A 172 2.31 -5.66 -9.26
N THR A 173 1.35 -6.60 -9.20
CA THR A 173 1.18 -7.62 -10.25
C THR A 173 0.69 -6.99 -11.55
N TRP A 174 -0.16 -5.94 -11.49
CA TRP A 174 -0.45 -5.10 -12.67
C TRP A 174 0.84 -4.45 -13.23
N ASP A 175 1.69 -3.88 -12.38
CA ASP A 175 2.98 -3.34 -12.81
C ASP A 175 3.90 -4.41 -13.43
N ALA A 176 3.85 -5.66 -12.94
CA ALA A 176 4.58 -6.78 -13.51
C ALA A 176 4.11 -7.11 -14.93
N MET A 177 2.78 -7.09 -15.17
CA MET A 177 2.22 -7.23 -16.52
C MET A 177 2.73 -6.14 -17.46
N LEU A 178 2.71 -4.87 -17.02
CA LEU A 178 3.26 -3.76 -17.83
C LEU A 178 4.76 -3.93 -18.10
N SER A 179 5.51 -4.45 -17.14
CA SER A 179 6.95 -4.72 -17.27
C SER A 179 7.20 -5.84 -18.28
N ARG A 180 6.39 -6.91 -18.26
CA ARG A 180 6.42 -8.00 -19.23
C ARG A 180 6.17 -7.51 -20.65
N LEU A 181 5.17 -6.65 -20.85
CA LEU A 181 4.86 -6.06 -22.15
C LEU A 181 6.01 -5.19 -22.70
N ARG A 182 6.91 -4.72 -21.82
CA ARG A 182 8.14 -4.00 -22.18
C ARG A 182 9.38 -4.88 -22.33
N GLY A 183 9.21 -6.21 -22.28
CA GLY A 183 10.30 -7.18 -22.42
C GLY A 183 11.11 -7.47 -21.15
N THR A 184 10.64 -7.00 -19.97
CA THR A 184 11.30 -7.19 -18.68
C THR A 184 10.34 -7.86 -17.66
N PRO A 185 10.00 -9.16 -17.88
CA PRO A 185 9.06 -9.86 -17.01
C PRO A 185 9.59 -9.99 -15.58
N ALA A 186 8.67 -9.97 -14.61
CA ALA A 186 9.00 -10.30 -13.22
C ALA A 186 9.36 -11.78 -13.09
N ALA A 187 10.43 -12.07 -12.37
CA ALA A 187 10.93 -13.46 -12.23
C ALA A 187 10.01 -14.34 -11.37
N ASP A 188 9.28 -13.73 -10.45
CA ASP A 188 8.38 -14.36 -9.47
C ASP A 188 6.89 -14.26 -9.85
N SER A 189 6.58 -13.89 -11.10
CA SER A 189 5.21 -13.72 -11.56
C SER A 189 4.93 -14.50 -12.85
N HIS A 190 3.77 -15.09 -12.95
CA HIS A 190 3.31 -15.87 -14.10
C HIS A 190 2.28 -15.09 -14.93
N LEU A 191 2.34 -15.26 -16.25
CA LEU A 191 1.47 -14.53 -17.18
C LEU A 191 -0.03 -14.66 -16.85
N LEU A 192 -0.50 -15.86 -16.46
CA LEU A 192 -1.90 -16.06 -16.10
C LEU A 192 -2.31 -15.26 -14.87
N ASP A 193 -1.46 -15.24 -13.85
CA ASP A 193 -1.70 -14.43 -12.64
C ASP A 193 -1.72 -12.94 -12.97
N GLU A 194 -0.75 -12.49 -13.79
CA GLU A 194 -0.68 -11.09 -14.23
C GLU A 194 -1.94 -10.69 -15.01
N VAL A 195 -2.46 -11.53 -15.90
CA VAL A 195 -3.70 -11.25 -16.66
C VAL A 195 -4.90 -11.16 -15.73
N VAL A 196 -5.08 -12.14 -14.82
CA VAL A 196 -6.21 -12.18 -13.89
C VAL A 196 -6.21 -10.98 -12.95
N LEU A 197 -5.06 -10.68 -12.33
CA LEU A 197 -4.95 -9.57 -11.40
C LEU A 197 -5.02 -8.21 -12.10
N SER A 198 -4.49 -8.12 -13.32
CA SER A 198 -4.62 -6.91 -14.14
C SER A 198 -6.08 -6.63 -14.48
N GLY A 199 -6.86 -7.65 -14.83
CA GLY A 199 -8.29 -7.54 -15.04
C GLY A 199 -9.01 -7.02 -13.79
N ALA A 200 -8.73 -7.60 -12.62
CA ALA A 200 -9.29 -7.16 -11.35
C ALA A 200 -8.89 -5.70 -11.05
N PHE A 201 -7.63 -5.33 -11.26
CA PHE A 201 -7.14 -3.97 -11.04
C PHE A 201 -7.83 -2.95 -11.98
N LEU A 202 -7.99 -3.27 -13.25
CA LEU A 202 -8.67 -2.40 -14.23
C LEU A 202 -10.17 -2.21 -13.92
N ILE A 203 -10.80 -3.16 -13.26
CA ILE A 203 -12.20 -3.05 -12.83
C ILE A 203 -12.30 -2.19 -11.55
N THR A 204 -11.38 -2.36 -10.59
CA THR A 204 -11.47 -1.73 -9.27
C THR A 204 -10.84 -0.34 -9.22
N ALA A 205 -9.73 -0.10 -9.91
CA ALA A 205 -9.01 1.16 -9.85
C ALA A 205 -9.80 2.37 -10.41
N PRO A 206 -10.51 2.29 -11.57
CA PRO A 206 -11.22 3.44 -12.12
C PRO A 206 -12.28 4.04 -11.20
N PRO A 207 -13.15 3.27 -10.52
CA PRO A 207 -14.10 3.81 -9.54
C PRO A 207 -13.42 4.54 -8.39
N VAL A 208 -12.35 3.97 -7.83
CA VAL A 208 -11.57 4.58 -6.75
C VAL A 208 -10.95 5.89 -7.21
N LEU A 209 -10.31 5.90 -8.38
CA LEU A 209 -9.71 7.10 -8.97
C LEU A 209 -10.75 8.17 -9.31
N TYR A 210 -11.93 7.77 -9.79
CA TYR A 210 -13.04 8.69 -10.05
C TYR A 210 -13.51 9.33 -8.76
N PHE A 211 -13.69 8.55 -7.69
CA PHE A 211 -14.08 9.06 -6.38
C PHE A 211 -13.05 10.04 -5.83
N LEU A 212 -11.75 9.68 -5.84
CA LEU A 212 -10.66 10.57 -5.42
C LEU A 212 -10.65 11.87 -6.23
N SER A 213 -10.81 11.79 -7.55
CA SER A 213 -10.82 12.97 -8.42
C SER A 213 -11.99 13.92 -8.15
N ARG A 214 -13.07 13.41 -7.56
CA ARG A 214 -14.23 14.22 -7.15
C ARG A 214 -14.04 14.83 -5.76
N ALA A 215 -13.46 14.06 -4.83
CA ALA A 215 -13.21 14.51 -3.47
C ALA A 215 -12.18 15.66 -3.40
N THR A 216 -11.14 15.62 -4.24
CA THR A 216 -10.12 16.68 -4.34
C THR A 216 -10.60 17.96 -5.03
N LYS A 217 -11.81 17.99 -5.59
CA LYS A 217 -12.39 19.16 -6.26
C LYS A 217 -13.36 19.96 -5.41
N ARG A 218 -13.51 19.68 -4.14
CA ARG A 218 -14.32 20.50 -3.24
C ARG A 218 -13.49 21.74 -2.86
N PRO A 219 -14.07 22.94 -3.05
CA PRO A 219 -13.43 24.20 -2.72
C PRO A 219 -13.21 24.35 -1.22
#